data_e48b0f06c2c197cd9427cdc8e76e69f5
#
_entry.id   e48b0f06c2c197cd9427cdc8e76e69f5
#
_cell.length_a   1.000
_cell.length_b   1.000
_cell.length_c   1.000
_cell.angle_alpha   90.00
_cell.angle_beta   90.00
_cell.angle_gamma   90.00
#
_symmetry.space_group_name_H-M   'P 1'
#
loop_
_entity.id
_entity.type
_entity.pdbx_description
1 polymer ?
#
loop_
_entity_poly.entity_id
_entity_poly.type
_entity_poly.pdbx_seq_one_letter_code
_entity_poly.pdbx_strand_id
1 'polypeptide(L)'
;MTLSSVNTIWVLFGAALVFFMQAGFSMCEAGFTRAKNTGNILMKNLMDFCIGTPAFWLFGFGIMFGAGSAVFGAIDPIILGDYSHILPAGVPLWAFAIFQTVFCATSATIVSGAMAERTKFSAYCIYSAAISLIIYPVSGHWIWGGGWLSQLGFHDFAGSTAVHMVGGVCALIGVLFLGPRIGKYDKNGKPRAILGHNLTFAALGVFILWFCWFGFNGASTVAMDSDAAVESAGRIFFNTNLAAAVACCTTLIFTWLRYGKPDVSMTYNAALAGLVGITAGCDAVSPLGAAIMGLVFGIVIVLAVEFFDKVAKLDDPVGAISVHGVCGALGTILTGLFADGVATEKGLFYGGGFHLLGVQALGVVTVAAYVAVIISVVFFIIKHTIGLRVSAQEEIEGLDISEHGLLTAYAGFEMAPDTIPADVDTPVVVSGDTPAAEAVPVKRVPSFEEADGQPKLTKVEIICKESRLEVLKEAMTKLGINGMTVSHVLGCGVQKGKPEFYRGVQVEATLLPKVQVDIVVSKVPVRDVIETAKKVLYTGHIGDGKIFVYDVENVVKVRTGEEGYDALQDVE
;
A
#
# COMPACT_ATOMS: atom_id res chain seq x y z
N MET A 1 -35.39 -12.43 23.40
CA MET A 1 -35.44 -11.68 22.13
C MET A 1 -35.87 -12.64 21.03
N THR A 2 -36.90 -12.34 20.24
CA THR A 2 -37.29 -13.20 19.11
C THR A 2 -36.31 -12.94 17.97
N LEU A 3 -35.70 -13.99 17.43
CA LEU A 3 -34.74 -13.87 16.31
C LEU A 3 -35.47 -13.60 14.99
N SER A 4 -34.91 -12.73 14.15
CA SER A 4 -35.34 -12.43 12.79
C SER A 4 -34.38 -13.10 11.80
N SER A 5 -34.91 -14.05 11.00
CA SER A 5 -34.12 -14.71 9.98
C SER A 5 -33.65 -13.72 8.90
N VAL A 6 -34.47 -12.73 8.56
CA VAL A 6 -34.15 -11.71 7.54
C VAL A 6 -33.03 -10.81 8.03
N ASN A 7 -33.08 -10.29 9.24
CA ASN A 7 -32.03 -9.46 9.84
C ASN A 7 -30.72 -10.25 9.97
N THR A 8 -30.81 -11.50 10.42
CA THR A 8 -29.64 -12.37 10.56
C THR A 8 -28.96 -12.64 9.23
N ILE A 9 -29.73 -12.99 8.18
CA ILE A 9 -29.17 -13.21 6.82
C ILE A 9 -28.55 -11.92 6.30
N TRP A 10 -29.20 -10.77 6.51
CA TRP A 10 -28.69 -9.47 6.09
C TRP A 10 -27.33 -9.14 6.70
N VAL A 11 -27.19 -9.31 8.01
CA VAL A 11 -25.95 -9.08 8.75
C VAL A 11 -24.85 -10.06 8.32
N LEU A 12 -25.17 -11.36 8.17
CA LEU A 12 -24.21 -12.36 7.72
C LEU A 12 -23.75 -12.13 6.27
N PHE A 13 -24.66 -11.72 5.39
CA PHE A 13 -24.32 -11.34 4.02
C PHE A 13 -23.39 -10.13 4.01
N GLY A 14 -23.69 -9.10 4.81
CA GLY A 14 -22.82 -7.95 5.02
C GLY A 14 -21.44 -8.35 5.54
N ALA A 15 -21.39 -9.24 6.54
CA ALA A 15 -20.12 -9.75 7.07
C ALA A 15 -19.28 -10.45 5.98
N ALA A 16 -19.90 -11.26 5.13
CA ALA A 16 -19.22 -11.93 4.01
C ALA A 16 -18.67 -10.94 2.97
N LEU A 17 -19.44 -9.90 2.62
CA LEU A 17 -18.97 -8.85 1.72
C LEU A 17 -17.80 -8.05 2.33
N VAL A 18 -17.91 -7.64 3.60
CA VAL A 18 -16.84 -6.90 4.27
C VAL A 18 -15.59 -7.77 4.45
N PHE A 19 -15.73 -9.06 4.74
CA PHE A 19 -14.58 -9.99 4.69
C PHE A 19 -13.91 -9.98 3.32
N PHE A 20 -14.68 -10.01 2.24
CA PHE A 20 -14.13 -10.02 0.88
C PHE A 20 -13.41 -8.69 0.50
N MET A 21 -13.60 -7.62 1.28
CA MET A 21 -12.80 -6.40 1.14
C MET A 21 -11.30 -6.65 1.36
N GLN A 22 -10.91 -7.69 2.10
CA GLN A 22 -9.49 -8.07 2.25
C GLN A 22 -8.85 -8.41 0.91
N ALA A 23 -9.58 -9.10 0.03
CA ALA A 23 -9.12 -9.35 -1.34
C ALA A 23 -9.00 -8.05 -2.15
N GLY A 24 -9.94 -7.12 -1.97
CA GLY A 24 -9.92 -5.81 -2.60
C GLY A 24 -8.71 -4.98 -2.16
N PHE A 25 -8.44 -4.88 -0.87
CA PHE A 25 -7.25 -4.22 -0.33
C PHE A 25 -5.97 -4.86 -0.83
N SER A 26 -5.87 -6.19 -0.78
CA SER A 26 -4.72 -6.95 -1.27
C SER A 26 -4.39 -6.61 -2.73
N MET A 27 -5.39 -6.60 -3.61
CA MET A 27 -5.21 -6.27 -5.03
C MET A 27 -4.86 -4.81 -5.25
N CYS A 28 -5.52 -3.89 -4.54
CA CYS A 28 -5.27 -2.46 -4.63
C CYS A 28 -3.83 -2.13 -4.19
N GLU A 29 -3.43 -2.61 -3.03
CA GLU A 29 -2.09 -2.39 -2.49
C GLU A 29 -1.00 -3.03 -3.34
N ALA A 30 -1.18 -4.29 -3.77
CA ALA A 30 -0.24 -4.97 -4.65
C ALA A 30 -0.07 -4.20 -5.96
N GLY A 31 -1.17 -3.71 -6.55
CA GLY A 31 -1.14 -2.98 -7.80
C GLY A 31 -0.41 -1.64 -7.72
N PHE A 32 -0.52 -0.92 -6.60
CA PHE A 32 0.14 0.39 -6.39
C PHE A 32 1.58 0.30 -5.87
N THR A 33 2.06 -0.88 -5.55
CA THR A 33 3.42 -1.10 -5.04
C THR A 33 4.29 -1.84 -6.06
N ARG A 34 5.59 -1.98 -5.77
CA ARG A 34 6.53 -2.66 -6.65
C ARG A 34 6.41 -4.18 -6.54
N ALA A 35 6.56 -4.87 -7.67
CA ALA A 35 6.36 -6.31 -7.83
C ALA A 35 7.13 -7.18 -6.83
N LYS A 36 8.32 -6.77 -6.44
CA LYS A 36 9.21 -7.47 -5.48
C LYS A 36 8.70 -7.52 -4.04
N ASN A 37 7.53 -6.90 -3.78
CA ASN A 37 6.89 -6.87 -2.47
C ASN A 37 5.48 -7.47 -2.49
N THR A 38 5.05 -8.05 -3.62
CA THR A 38 3.67 -8.51 -3.81
C THR A 38 3.31 -9.64 -2.85
N GLY A 39 4.17 -10.64 -2.71
CA GLY A 39 3.95 -11.74 -1.77
C GLY A 39 3.86 -11.26 -0.32
N ASN A 40 4.72 -10.33 0.08
CA ASN A 40 4.69 -9.70 1.40
C ASN A 40 3.36 -8.96 1.63
N ILE A 41 2.87 -8.21 0.64
CA ILE A 41 1.61 -7.47 0.74
C ILE A 41 0.42 -8.40 0.89
N LEU A 42 0.33 -9.44 0.04
CA LEU A 42 -0.73 -10.43 0.12
C LEU A 42 -0.74 -11.12 1.48
N MET A 43 0.46 -11.49 1.99
CA MET A 43 0.60 -12.12 3.31
C MET A 43 0.17 -11.18 4.44
N LYS A 44 0.53 -9.88 4.38
CA LYS A 44 0.10 -8.89 5.38
C LYS A 44 -1.41 -8.78 5.43
N ASN A 45 -2.07 -8.59 4.29
CA ASN A 45 -3.53 -8.46 4.21
C ASN A 45 -4.27 -9.72 4.70
N LEU A 46 -3.73 -10.93 4.45
CA LEU A 46 -4.27 -12.16 5.03
C LEU A 46 -4.10 -12.18 6.55
N MET A 47 -2.91 -11.81 7.03
CA MET A 47 -2.58 -11.87 8.46
C MET A 47 -3.28 -10.81 9.28
N ASP A 48 -3.68 -9.66 8.71
CA ASP A 48 -4.56 -8.70 9.39
C ASP A 48 -5.83 -9.35 9.89
N PHE A 49 -6.50 -10.05 9.00
CA PHE A 49 -7.72 -10.75 9.34
C PHE A 49 -7.46 -11.91 10.32
N CYS A 50 -6.40 -12.70 10.05
CA CYS A 50 -6.06 -13.86 10.88
C CYS A 50 -5.61 -13.49 12.29
N ILE A 51 -4.95 -12.34 12.48
CA ILE A 51 -4.51 -11.83 13.79
C ILE A 51 -5.63 -11.01 14.45
N GLY A 52 -6.31 -10.16 13.67
CA GLY A 52 -7.38 -9.31 14.17
C GLY A 52 -8.55 -10.10 14.73
N THR A 53 -8.94 -11.20 14.07
CA THR A 53 -10.05 -12.06 14.52
C THR A 53 -9.85 -12.60 15.95
N PRO A 54 -8.78 -13.33 16.29
CA PRO A 54 -8.57 -13.80 17.66
C PRO A 54 -8.31 -12.66 18.65
N ALA A 55 -7.62 -11.59 18.26
CA ALA A 55 -7.38 -10.44 19.13
C ALA A 55 -8.70 -9.75 19.53
N PHE A 56 -9.57 -9.51 18.55
CA PHE A 56 -10.88 -8.91 18.78
C PHE A 56 -11.81 -9.84 19.59
N TRP A 57 -11.80 -11.14 19.29
CA TRP A 57 -12.54 -12.13 20.04
C TRP A 57 -12.06 -12.27 21.49
N LEU A 58 -10.73 -12.26 21.72
CA LEU A 58 -10.18 -12.45 23.06
C LEU A 58 -10.59 -11.34 24.03
N PHE A 59 -10.49 -10.07 23.64
CA PHE A 59 -10.81 -8.94 24.51
C PHE A 59 -11.44 -7.76 23.76
N GLY A 60 -11.13 -7.57 22.48
CA GLY A 60 -11.55 -6.39 21.72
C GLY A 60 -13.06 -6.22 21.69
N PHE A 61 -13.81 -7.28 21.46
CA PHE A 61 -15.28 -7.24 21.43
C PHE A 61 -15.86 -6.81 22.78
N GLY A 62 -15.34 -7.35 23.88
CA GLY A 62 -15.75 -6.95 25.23
C GLY A 62 -15.44 -5.49 25.55
N ILE A 63 -14.24 -5.02 25.19
CA ILE A 63 -13.84 -3.62 25.32
C ILE A 63 -14.73 -2.69 24.51
N MET A 64 -15.19 -3.14 23.34
CA MET A 64 -16.02 -2.32 22.45
C MET A 64 -17.49 -2.33 22.85
N PHE A 65 -18.07 -3.49 23.12
CA PHE A 65 -19.51 -3.70 23.24
C PHE A 65 -19.99 -4.20 24.60
N GLY A 66 -19.08 -4.54 25.51
CA GLY A 66 -19.45 -4.97 26.86
C GLY A 66 -20.03 -3.84 27.68
N ALA A 67 -20.90 -4.18 28.63
CA ALA A 67 -21.47 -3.21 29.60
C ALA A 67 -20.34 -2.66 30.49
N GLY A 68 -20.02 -1.38 30.34
CA GLY A 68 -18.90 -0.75 31.02
C GLY A 68 -19.10 0.71 31.34
N SER A 69 -18.05 1.50 31.20
CA SER A 69 -18.02 2.95 31.45
C SER A 69 -18.35 3.73 30.15
N ALA A 70 -18.41 5.05 30.24
CA ALA A 70 -18.50 5.89 29.04
C ALA A 70 -17.23 5.87 28.18
N VAL A 71 -16.11 5.34 28.70
CA VAL A 71 -14.80 5.36 28.02
C VAL A 71 -14.43 4.03 27.38
N PHE A 72 -14.78 2.91 28.01
CA PHE A 72 -14.58 1.56 27.46
C PHE A 72 -15.62 0.60 28.06
N GLY A 73 -15.94 -0.46 27.31
CA GLY A 73 -16.82 -1.53 27.74
C GLY A 73 -16.19 -2.43 28.81
N ALA A 74 -16.68 -3.64 28.93
CA ALA A 74 -16.15 -4.59 29.90
C ALA A 74 -14.88 -5.29 29.38
N ILE A 75 -13.96 -5.62 30.28
CA ILE A 75 -12.89 -6.60 29.99
C ILE A 75 -13.55 -7.99 30.09
N ASP A 76 -14.15 -8.42 28.99
CA ASP A 76 -14.85 -9.71 28.89
C ASP A 76 -14.11 -10.61 27.89
N PRO A 77 -13.32 -11.59 28.38
CA PRO A 77 -12.57 -12.48 27.49
C PRO A 77 -13.51 -13.43 26.75
N ILE A 78 -13.22 -13.65 25.47
CA ILE A 78 -13.87 -14.65 24.60
C ILE A 78 -15.39 -14.53 24.47
N ILE A 79 -15.93 -13.31 24.69
CA ILE A 79 -17.36 -12.97 24.51
C ILE A 79 -18.28 -13.85 25.39
N LEU A 80 -18.00 -13.92 26.69
CA LEU A 80 -18.78 -14.71 27.66
C LEU A 80 -19.87 -13.89 28.35
N GLY A 81 -19.81 -12.57 28.27
CA GLY A 81 -20.73 -11.65 28.94
C GLY A 81 -22.12 -11.58 28.32
N ASP A 82 -23.01 -10.80 28.97
CA ASP A 82 -24.31 -10.46 28.42
C ASP A 82 -24.24 -9.19 27.56
N TYR A 83 -24.55 -9.35 26.28
CA TYR A 83 -24.57 -8.29 25.28
C TYR A 83 -25.96 -7.88 24.84
N SER A 84 -27.02 -8.32 25.57
CA SER A 84 -28.43 -8.06 25.20
C SER A 84 -28.75 -6.57 25.08
N HIS A 85 -28.01 -5.71 25.76
CA HIS A 85 -28.19 -4.26 25.80
C HIS A 85 -27.74 -3.56 24.50
N ILE A 86 -26.86 -4.19 23.69
CA ILE A 86 -26.29 -3.61 22.46
C ILE A 86 -26.68 -4.37 21.19
N LEU A 87 -27.16 -5.60 21.31
CA LEU A 87 -27.52 -6.41 20.15
C LEU A 87 -28.70 -5.78 19.38
N PRO A 88 -28.59 -5.66 18.05
CA PRO A 88 -29.70 -5.23 17.21
C PRO A 88 -30.89 -6.18 17.33
N ALA A 89 -32.09 -5.64 17.18
CA ALA A 89 -33.29 -6.42 17.30
C ALA A 89 -33.32 -7.61 16.35
N GLY A 90 -33.52 -8.80 16.88
CA GLY A 90 -33.62 -10.04 16.10
C GLY A 90 -32.29 -10.60 15.58
N VAL A 91 -31.15 -9.99 15.86
CA VAL A 91 -29.83 -10.46 15.43
C VAL A 91 -29.16 -11.24 16.56
N PRO A 92 -28.72 -12.50 16.33
CA PRO A 92 -28.02 -13.28 17.34
C PRO A 92 -26.59 -12.77 17.56
N LEU A 93 -26.06 -12.96 18.78
CA LEU A 93 -24.75 -12.50 19.21
C LEU A 93 -23.62 -12.85 18.20
N TRP A 94 -23.58 -14.09 17.75
CA TRP A 94 -22.49 -14.53 16.86
C TRP A 94 -22.56 -13.93 15.45
N ALA A 95 -23.76 -13.62 14.94
CA ALA A 95 -23.90 -12.89 13.68
C ALA A 95 -23.45 -11.43 13.83
N PHE A 96 -23.78 -10.79 14.95
CA PHE A 96 -23.29 -9.46 15.26
C PHE A 96 -21.78 -9.45 15.50
N ALA A 97 -21.25 -10.43 16.24
CA ALA A 97 -19.82 -10.54 16.53
C ALA A 97 -18.96 -10.69 15.26
N ILE A 98 -19.32 -11.58 14.33
CA ILE A 98 -18.57 -11.71 13.07
C ILE A 98 -18.68 -10.44 12.23
N PHE A 99 -19.84 -9.79 12.18
CA PHE A 99 -20.01 -8.53 11.46
C PHE A 99 -19.07 -7.44 12.01
N GLN A 100 -18.98 -7.30 13.33
CA GLN A 100 -18.08 -6.34 13.97
C GLN A 100 -16.60 -6.73 13.83
N THR A 101 -16.29 -8.02 13.78
CA THR A 101 -14.91 -8.52 13.58
C THR A 101 -14.35 -8.09 12.22
N VAL A 102 -15.12 -8.16 11.14
CA VAL A 102 -14.66 -7.77 9.80
C VAL A 102 -14.42 -6.27 9.69
N PHE A 103 -15.14 -5.43 10.42
CA PHE A 103 -14.89 -3.99 10.55
C PHE A 103 -13.60 -3.69 11.31
N CYS A 104 -13.35 -4.41 12.40
CA CYS A 104 -12.11 -4.33 13.16
C CYS A 104 -10.88 -4.63 12.26
N ALA A 105 -10.92 -5.72 11.52
CA ALA A 105 -9.85 -6.10 10.61
C ALA A 105 -9.59 -5.01 9.55
N THR A 106 -10.64 -4.40 9.00
CA THR A 106 -10.51 -3.31 8.02
C THR A 106 -9.70 -2.14 8.56
N SER A 107 -9.86 -1.76 9.83
CA SER A 107 -9.12 -0.64 10.42
C SER A 107 -7.61 -0.89 10.50
N ALA A 108 -7.18 -2.15 10.70
CA ALA A 108 -5.78 -2.55 10.72
C ALA A 108 -5.19 -2.66 9.30
N THR A 109 -5.97 -3.20 8.35
CA THR A 109 -5.58 -3.36 6.94
C THR A 109 -5.18 -2.03 6.29
N ILE A 110 -5.88 -0.94 6.57
CA ILE A 110 -5.59 0.40 6.02
C ILE A 110 -4.14 0.82 6.26
N VAL A 111 -3.53 0.43 7.37
CA VAL A 111 -2.14 0.80 7.71
C VAL A 111 -1.13 0.09 6.82
N SER A 112 -1.46 -1.10 6.33
CA SER A 112 -0.60 -1.94 5.49
C SER A 112 -0.06 -1.18 4.28
N GLY A 113 -0.94 -0.52 3.53
CA GLY A 113 -0.59 0.16 2.29
C GLY A 113 0.36 1.35 2.47
N ALA A 114 0.12 2.19 3.49
CA ALA A 114 0.95 3.35 3.76
C ALA A 114 2.38 2.98 4.18
N MET A 115 2.55 1.86 4.86
CA MET A 115 3.82 1.37 5.37
C MET A 115 4.47 0.30 4.46
N ALA A 116 3.91 0.07 3.28
CA ALA A 116 4.36 -0.96 2.35
C ALA A 116 5.81 -0.77 1.91
N GLU A 117 6.43 -1.89 1.48
CA GLU A 117 7.76 -2.02 0.88
C GLU A 117 8.96 -1.84 1.83
N ARG A 118 8.76 -1.44 3.10
CA ARG A 118 9.85 -1.15 4.04
C ARG A 118 9.60 -1.54 5.49
N THR A 119 8.44 -2.08 5.82
CA THR A 119 8.08 -2.49 7.19
C THR A 119 8.44 -3.95 7.43
N LYS A 120 9.06 -4.26 8.57
CA LYS A 120 9.26 -5.64 9.00
C LYS A 120 7.93 -6.36 9.17
N PHE A 121 7.82 -7.57 8.66
CA PHE A 121 6.60 -8.37 8.75
C PHE A 121 6.21 -8.67 10.21
N SER A 122 7.18 -8.97 11.07
CA SER A 122 6.96 -9.19 12.50
C SER A 122 6.41 -7.95 13.21
N ALA A 123 6.91 -6.77 12.87
CA ALA A 123 6.40 -5.49 13.39
C ALA A 123 4.94 -5.26 12.94
N TYR A 124 4.64 -5.58 11.69
CA TYR A 124 3.29 -5.54 11.14
C TYR A 124 2.30 -6.38 11.96
N CYS A 125 2.63 -7.63 12.24
CA CYS A 125 1.80 -8.53 13.04
C CYS A 125 1.50 -7.96 14.44
N ILE A 126 2.49 -7.34 15.09
CA ILE A 126 2.32 -6.78 16.44
C ILE A 126 1.42 -5.55 16.44
N TYR A 127 1.63 -4.60 15.52
CA TYR A 127 0.76 -3.43 15.55
C TYR A 127 -0.65 -3.71 15.04
N SER A 128 -0.85 -4.66 14.13
CA SER A 128 -2.17 -5.14 13.72
C SER A 128 -2.94 -5.73 14.92
N ALA A 129 -2.25 -6.57 15.74
CA ALA A 129 -2.82 -7.05 16.99
C ALA A 129 -3.17 -5.92 17.96
N ALA A 130 -2.32 -4.92 18.13
CA ALA A 130 -2.56 -3.78 19.02
C ALA A 130 -3.74 -2.91 18.57
N ILE A 131 -3.88 -2.69 17.25
CA ILE A 131 -5.03 -1.98 16.69
C ILE A 131 -6.32 -2.75 16.98
N SER A 132 -6.33 -4.05 16.71
CA SER A 132 -7.52 -4.89 16.84
C SER A 132 -7.93 -5.16 18.30
N LEU A 133 -6.95 -5.15 19.22
CA LEU A 133 -7.17 -5.46 20.63
C LEU A 133 -7.56 -4.23 21.45
N ILE A 134 -6.99 -3.05 21.17
CA ILE A 134 -7.09 -1.87 22.04
C ILE A 134 -7.55 -0.64 21.28
N ILE A 135 -6.85 -0.25 20.18
CA ILE A 135 -7.05 1.06 19.58
C ILE A 135 -8.44 1.19 18.97
N TYR A 136 -8.78 0.27 18.08
CA TYR A 136 -10.09 0.22 17.44
C TYR A 136 -11.23 -0.04 18.45
N PRO A 137 -11.13 -1.02 19.36
CA PRO A 137 -12.22 -1.28 20.31
C PRO A 137 -12.56 -0.11 21.23
N VAL A 138 -11.57 0.61 21.75
CA VAL A 138 -11.83 1.74 22.65
C VAL A 138 -12.50 2.90 21.91
N SER A 139 -11.97 3.31 20.74
CA SER A 139 -12.60 4.35 19.93
C SER A 139 -13.96 3.92 19.39
N GLY A 140 -14.11 2.65 19.02
CA GLY A 140 -15.38 2.06 18.62
C GLY A 140 -16.41 2.02 19.74
N HIS A 141 -16.00 1.80 20.99
CA HIS A 141 -16.88 1.92 22.14
C HIS A 141 -17.46 3.33 22.29
N TRP A 142 -16.62 4.36 22.10
CA TRP A 142 -17.10 5.75 22.17
C TRP A 142 -18.20 6.05 21.17
N ILE A 143 -18.14 5.43 19.98
CA ILE A 143 -19.02 5.73 18.84
C ILE A 143 -20.22 4.77 18.80
N TRP A 144 -19.99 3.46 18.91
CA TRP A 144 -20.98 2.41 18.68
C TRP A 144 -21.31 1.56 19.91
N GLY A 145 -20.40 1.53 20.90
CA GLY A 145 -20.56 0.73 22.11
C GLY A 145 -21.36 1.42 23.24
N GLY A 146 -22.02 2.55 22.96
CA GLY A 146 -22.76 3.32 23.95
C GLY A 146 -21.89 4.25 24.81
N GLY A 147 -20.65 4.50 24.39
CA GLY A 147 -19.72 5.41 25.07
C GLY A 147 -20.09 6.89 24.94
N TRP A 148 -19.22 7.76 25.43
CA TRP A 148 -19.50 9.19 25.63
C TRP A 148 -19.80 9.96 24.33
N LEU A 149 -19.17 9.61 23.18
CA LEU A 149 -19.47 10.26 21.90
C LEU A 149 -20.88 9.91 21.41
N SER A 150 -21.26 8.64 21.52
CA SER A 150 -22.63 8.19 21.22
C SER A 150 -23.66 8.95 22.07
N GLN A 151 -23.35 9.12 23.36
CA GLN A 151 -24.25 9.86 24.30
C GLN A 151 -24.35 11.35 23.97
N LEU A 152 -23.34 11.94 23.29
CA LEU A 152 -23.39 13.32 22.81
C LEU A 152 -24.13 13.48 21.47
N GLY A 153 -24.55 12.38 20.83
CA GLY A 153 -25.19 12.40 19.52
C GLY A 153 -24.20 12.40 18.35
N PHE A 154 -22.95 11.96 18.55
CA PHE A 154 -22.02 11.76 17.46
C PHE A 154 -22.56 10.73 16.48
N HIS A 155 -22.61 11.09 15.19
CA HIS A 155 -23.15 10.25 14.15
C HIS A 155 -22.07 9.79 13.18
N ASP A 156 -21.77 8.51 13.21
CA ASP A 156 -20.90 7.83 12.24
C ASP A 156 -21.54 6.47 11.94
N PHE A 157 -22.35 6.45 10.87
CA PHE A 157 -23.24 5.32 10.60
C PHE A 157 -22.47 4.01 10.38
N ALA A 158 -21.49 4.03 9.48
CA ALA A 158 -20.75 2.82 9.14
C ALA A 158 -19.23 2.94 9.30
N GLY A 159 -18.66 4.08 9.75
CA GLY A 159 -17.28 4.13 10.21
C GLY A 159 -16.31 4.99 9.41
N SER A 160 -16.73 6.15 8.85
CA SER A 160 -15.75 7.11 8.31
C SER A 160 -14.69 7.49 9.35
N THR A 161 -15.11 7.71 10.61
CA THR A 161 -14.21 7.95 11.75
C THR A 161 -13.82 6.64 12.42
N ALA A 162 -14.81 5.80 12.82
CA ALA A 162 -14.58 4.62 13.64
C ALA A 162 -13.63 3.59 13.02
N VAL A 163 -13.63 3.46 11.68
CA VAL A 163 -12.80 2.51 10.94
C VAL A 163 -11.74 3.22 10.14
N HIS A 164 -12.17 4.09 9.20
CA HIS A 164 -11.27 4.63 8.19
C HIS A 164 -10.32 5.68 8.75
N MET A 165 -10.80 6.65 9.51
CA MET A 165 -9.92 7.65 10.12
C MET A 165 -9.00 7.01 11.16
N VAL A 166 -9.47 6.04 11.95
CA VAL A 166 -8.62 5.27 12.87
C VAL A 166 -7.45 4.64 12.13
N GLY A 167 -7.71 3.89 11.05
CA GLY A 167 -6.67 3.30 10.21
C GLY A 167 -5.78 4.36 9.57
N GLY A 168 -6.36 5.43 9.04
CA GLY A 168 -5.64 6.53 8.39
C GLY A 168 -4.71 7.31 9.32
N VAL A 169 -5.10 7.53 10.58
CA VAL A 169 -4.24 8.14 11.61
C VAL A 169 -3.12 7.19 12.02
N CYS A 170 -3.41 5.90 12.19
CA CYS A 170 -2.37 4.89 12.43
C CYS A 170 -1.35 4.85 11.28
N ALA A 171 -1.82 4.93 10.03
CA ALA A 171 -0.98 5.02 8.84
C ALA A 171 -0.11 6.27 8.83
N LEU A 172 -0.67 7.44 9.14
CA LEU A 172 0.07 8.71 9.22
C LEU A 172 1.21 8.63 10.23
N ILE A 173 0.90 8.19 11.44
CA ILE A 173 1.92 8.04 12.50
C ILE A 173 2.95 6.97 12.12
N GLY A 174 2.50 5.85 11.53
CA GLY A 174 3.39 4.80 11.06
C GLY A 174 4.41 5.30 10.04
N VAL A 175 3.97 6.09 9.05
CA VAL A 175 4.85 6.70 8.04
C VAL A 175 5.85 7.68 8.66
N LEU A 176 5.44 8.46 9.68
CA LEU A 176 6.34 9.34 10.43
C LEU A 176 7.45 8.57 11.16
N PHE A 177 7.13 7.43 11.78
CA PHE A 177 8.11 6.59 12.47
C PHE A 177 9.04 5.83 11.52
N LEU A 178 8.51 5.42 10.37
CA LEU A 178 9.17 4.57 9.39
C LEU A 178 10.09 5.35 8.46
N GLY A 179 9.67 6.55 8.05
CA GLY A 179 10.31 7.36 7.04
C GLY A 179 9.97 6.93 5.60
N PRO A 180 10.47 7.68 4.59
CA PRO A 180 10.18 7.41 3.19
C PRO A 180 10.95 6.18 2.67
N ARG A 181 10.45 5.58 1.57
CA ARG A 181 11.17 4.55 0.80
C ARG A 181 12.47 5.09 0.23
N ILE A 182 13.45 4.23 0.10
CA ILE A 182 14.73 4.56 -0.54
C ILE A 182 14.47 5.08 -1.96
N GLY A 183 15.05 6.23 -2.28
CA GLY A 183 14.89 6.87 -3.59
C GLY A 183 13.64 7.71 -3.77
N LYS A 184 12.72 7.77 -2.80
CA LYS A 184 11.49 8.57 -2.90
C LYS A 184 11.73 10.07 -3.05
N TYR A 185 12.74 10.60 -2.40
CA TYR A 185 13.11 12.01 -2.49
C TYR A 185 14.54 12.18 -2.99
N ASP A 186 14.79 13.19 -3.81
CA ASP A 186 16.14 13.58 -4.20
C ASP A 186 16.87 14.35 -3.08
N LYS A 187 18.15 14.69 -3.31
CA LYS A 187 18.97 15.44 -2.33
C LYS A 187 18.42 16.82 -1.96
N ASN A 188 17.54 17.37 -2.81
CA ASN A 188 16.85 18.64 -2.57
C ASN A 188 15.47 18.44 -1.90
N GLY A 189 15.07 17.21 -1.63
CA GLY A 189 13.79 16.85 -1.06
C GLY A 189 12.64 16.94 -2.06
N LYS A 190 12.90 16.91 -3.37
CA LYS A 190 11.87 16.83 -4.41
C LYS A 190 11.39 15.39 -4.54
N PRO A 191 10.07 15.13 -4.54
CA PRO A 191 9.56 13.78 -4.67
C PRO A 191 9.80 13.20 -6.06
N ARG A 192 10.09 11.90 -6.09
CA ARG A 192 10.17 11.07 -7.27
C ARG A 192 8.98 10.14 -7.33
N ALA A 193 8.50 9.85 -8.54
CA ALA A 193 7.46 8.85 -8.73
C ALA A 193 8.05 7.45 -8.56
N ILE A 194 7.50 6.68 -7.62
CA ILE A 194 7.73 5.23 -7.54
C ILE A 194 6.43 4.59 -8.02
N LEU A 195 6.45 4.04 -9.23
CA LEU A 195 5.26 3.53 -9.90
C LEU A 195 4.83 2.19 -9.30
N GLY A 196 3.51 2.00 -9.22
CA GLY A 196 2.94 0.68 -8.98
C GLY A 196 3.17 -0.23 -10.17
N HIS A 197 3.40 -1.50 -9.92
CA HIS A 197 3.76 -2.45 -10.98
C HIS A 197 2.57 -2.94 -11.79
N ASN A 198 1.32 -2.85 -11.27
CA ASN A 198 0.16 -3.41 -11.94
C ASN A 198 -1.14 -2.63 -11.66
N LEU A 199 -1.41 -1.62 -12.47
CA LEU A 199 -2.64 -0.83 -12.35
C LEU A 199 -3.92 -1.64 -12.64
N THR A 200 -3.83 -2.79 -13.35
CA THR A 200 -4.98 -3.69 -13.54
C THR A 200 -5.39 -4.35 -12.23
N PHE A 201 -4.41 -4.76 -11.40
CA PHE A 201 -4.69 -5.26 -10.05
C PHE A 201 -5.26 -4.17 -9.16
N ALA A 202 -4.72 -2.95 -9.24
CA ALA A 202 -5.27 -1.82 -8.50
C ALA A 202 -6.73 -1.56 -8.88
N ALA A 203 -7.06 -1.57 -10.19
CA ALA A 203 -8.43 -1.43 -10.67
C ALA A 203 -9.35 -2.53 -10.15
N LEU A 204 -8.92 -3.80 -10.26
CA LEU A 204 -9.69 -4.93 -9.74
C LEU A 204 -9.96 -4.78 -8.24
N GLY A 205 -8.93 -4.37 -7.47
CA GLY A 205 -9.07 -4.10 -6.05
C GLY A 205 -10.12 -3.03 -5.76
N VAL A 206 -10.12 -1.92 -6.50
CA VAL A 206 -11.10 -0.84 -6.35
C VAL A 206 -12.52 -1.33 -6.67
N PHE A 207 -12.73 -2.12 -7.73
CA PHE A 207 -14.05 -2.68 -8.05
C PHE A 207 -14.54 -3.65 -6.96
N ILE A 208 -13.67 -4.50 -6.44
CA ILE A 208 -14.00 -5.40 -5.32
C ILE A 208 -14.39 -4.58 -4.09
N LEU A 209 -13.60 -3.57 -3.72
CA LEU A 209 -13.88 -2.70 -2.58
C LEU A 209 -15.22 -1.96 -2.76
N TRP A 210 -15.47 -1.40 -3.94
CA TRP A 210 -16.75 -0.72 -4.22
C TRP A 210 -17.95 -1.66 -4.10
N PHE A 211 -17.87 -2.84 -4.70
CA PHE A 211 -18.90 -3.86 -4.59
C PHE A 211 -19.16 -4.26 -3.12
N CYS A 212 -18.09 -4.52 -2.38
CA CYS A 212 -18.18 -4.88 -0.97
C CYS A 212 -18.70 -3.74 -0.08
N TRP A 213 -18.54 -2.48 -0.53
CA TRP A 213 -19.02 -1.32 0.21
C TRP A 213 -20.54 -1.24 0.30
N PHE A 214 -21.25 -1.87 -0.61
CA PHE A 214 -22.70 -2.06 -0.48
C PHE A 214 -23.04 -2.89 0.76
N GLY A 215 -22.23 -3.90 1.09
CA GLY A 215 -22.35 -4.64 2.35
C GLY A 215 -21.85 -3.83 3.55
N PHE A 216 -20.73 -3.12 3.40
CA PHE A 216 -20.15 -2.31 4.46
C PHE A 216 -21.15 -1.25 4.96
N ASN A 217 -21.67 -0.42 4.07
CA ASN A 217 -22.65 0.61 4.42
C ASN A 217 -24.08 0.05 4.55
N GLY A 218 -24.53 -0.72 3.57
CA GLY A 218 -25.92 -1.18 3.54
C GLY A 218 -26.28 -2.10 4.69
N ALA A 219 -25.43 -3.10 4.97
CA ALA A 219 -25.70 -4.03 6.07
C ALA A 219 -25.51 -3.42 7.47
N SER A 220 -24.93 -2.21 7.57
CA SER A 220 -24.87 -1.45 8.84
C SER A 220 -26.24 -0.98 9.34
N THR A 221 -27.31 -1.10 8.54
CA THR A 221 -28.70 -1.01 9.06
C THR A 221 -29.00 -2.09 10.09
N VAL A 222 -28.30 -3.22 10.05
CA VAL A 222 -28.48 -4.43 10.88
C VAL A 222 -29.93 -4.91 10.98
N ALA A 223 -30.81 -4.43 10.11
CA ALA A 223 -32.21 -4.73 10.03
C ALA A 223 -32.72 -4.64 8.58
N MET A 224 -33.64 -5.53 8.19
CA MET A 224 -34.33 -5.56 6.89
C MET A 224 -35.78 -6.10 7.02
N ASP A 225 -36.34 -6.12 8.22
CA ASP A 225 -37.66 -6.70 8.51
C ASP A 225 -38.75 -5.64 8.70
N SER A 226 -38.51 -4.40 8.24
CA SER A 226 -39.51 -3.33 8.24
C SER A 226 -39.38 -2.46 7.00
N ASP A 227 -40.48 -1.80 6.60
CA ASP A 227 -40.50 -0.88 5.46
C ASP A 227 -39.46 0.23 5.61
N ALA A 228 -39.32 0.76 6.84
CA ALA A 228 -38.32 1.80 7.13
C ALA A 228 -36.88 1.30 6.97
N ALA A 229 -36.58 0.06 7.37
CA ALA A 229 -35.25 -0.52 7.19
C ALA A 229 -34.93 -0.78 5.72
N VAL A 230 -35.91 -1.26 4.93
CA VAL A 230 -35.78 -1.50 3.50
C VAL A 230 -35.55 -0.18 2.74
N GLU A 231 -36.33 0.87 3.05
CA GLU A 231 -36.15 2.19 2.44
C GLU A 231 -34.78 2.81 2.80
N SER A 232 -34.39 2.70 4.06
CA SER A 232 -33.06 3.16 4.53
C SER A 232 -31.93 2.44 3.79
N ALA A 233 -31.98 1.12 3.67
CA ALA A 233 -30.97 0.35 2.96
C ALA A 233 -30.86 0.76 1.47
N GLY A 234 -31.99 0.95 0.79
CA GLY A 234 -32.03 1.43 -0.59
C GLY A 234 -31.38 2.80 -0.75
N ARG A 235 -31.68 3.73 0.15
CA ARG A 235 -31.08 5.06 0.18
C ARG A 235 -29.56 5.01 0.44
N ILE A 236 -29.11 4.18 1.37
CA ILE A 236 -27.70 4.00 1.69
C ILE A 236 -26.91 3.46 0.50
N PHE A 237 -27.43 2.44 -0.20
CA PHE A 237 -26.81 1.91 -1.43
C PHE A 237 -26.68 3.00 -2.48
N PHE A 238 -27.75 3.76 -2.70
CA PHE A 238 -27.76 4.83 -3.71
C PHE A 238 -26.76 5.94 -3.37
N ASN A 239 -26.77 6.45 -2.13
CA ASN A 239 -25.87 7.52 -1.69
C ASN A 239 -24.41 7.07 -1.72
N THR A 240 -24.13 5.83 -1.30
CA THR A 240 -22.79 5.23 -1.35
C THR A 240 -22.26 5.20 -2.78
N ASN A 241 -23.05 4.67 -3.71
CA ASN A 241 -22.69 4.60 -5.13
C ASN A 241 -22.51 6.00 -5.75
N LEU A 242 -23.44 6.92 -5.45
CA LEU A 242 -23.45 8.26 -6.05
C LEU A 242 -22.23 9.07 -5.61
N ALA A 243 -21.88 9.06 -4.32
CA ALA A 243 -20.71 9.77 -3.82
C ALA A 243 -19.41 9.29 -4.46
N ALA A 244 -19.23 7.97 -4.58
CA ALA A 244 -18.06 7.37 -5.22
C ALA A 244 -17.99 7.73 -6.71
N ALA A 245 -19.08 7.60 -7.45
CA ALA A 245 -19.12 7.91 -8.88
C ALA A 245 -18.83 9.39 -9.17
N VAL A 246 -19.43 10.29 -8.38
CA VAL A 246 -19.18 11.73 -8.50
C VAL A 246 -17.74 12.08 -8.14
N ALA A 247 -17.16 11.47 -7.10
CA ALA A 247 -15.76 11.69 -6.75
C ALA A 247 -14.81 11.26 -7.89
N CYS A 248 -15.05 10.11 -8.52
CA CYS A 248 -14.30 9.66 -9.69
C CYS A 248 -14.38 10.66 -10.85
N CYS A 249 -15.59 11.06 -11.24
CA CYS A 249 -15.81 12.02 -12.33
C CYS A 249 -15.12 13.36 -12.03
N THR A 250 -15.24 13.83 -10.79
CA THR A 250 -14.61 15.08 -10.35
C THR A 250 -13.09 15.00 -10.44
N THR A 251 -12.50 13.93 -9.93
CA THR A 251 -11.04 13.74 -9.97
C THR A 251 -10.53 13.60 -11.40
N LEU A 252 -11.24 12.85 -12.25
CA LEU A 252 -10.89 12.70 -13.67
C LEU A 252 -10.82 14.09 -14.33
N ILE A 253 -11.86 14.92 -14.17
CA ILE A 253 -11.91 16.27 -14.74
C ILE A 253 -10.84 17.16 -14.11
N PHE A 254 -10.71 17.15 -12.78
CA PHE A 254 -9.76 17.98 -12.05
C PHE A 254 -8.30 17.68 -12.43
N THR A 255 -7.93 16.40 -12.50
CA THR A 255 -6.57 16.00 -12.93
C THR A 255 -6.33 16.27 -14.40
N TRP A 256 -7.35 16.11 -15.26
CA TRP A 256 -7.25 16.47 -16.67
C TRP A 256 -6.95 17.95 -16.87
N LEU A 257 -7.67 18.81 -16.17
CA LEU A 257 -7.42 20.26 -16.21
C LEU A 257 -6.06 20.65 -15.61
N ARG A 258 -5.63 19.95 -14.55
CA ARG A 258 -4.41 20.27 -13.81
C ARG A 258 -3.13 19.74 -14.46
N TYR A 259 -3.19 18.54 -15.07
CA TYR A 259 -2.01 17.82 -15.60
C TYR A 259 -2.05 17.67 -17.13
N GLY A 260 -3.11 18.14 -17.80
CA GLY A 260 -3.30 17.97 -19.24
C GLY A 260 -3.76 16.58 -19.68
N LYS A 261 -3.76 15.61 -18.76
CA LYS A 261 -4.28 14.24 -18.95
C LYS A 261 -4.93 13.75 -17.65
N PRO A 262 -5.98 12.92 -17.72
CA PRO A 262 -6.58 12.34 -16.53
C PRO A 262 -5.59 11.34 -15.87
N ASP A 263 -5.47 11.40 -14.55
CA ASP A 263 -4.63 10.50 -13.78
C ASP A 263 -5.41 9.27 -13.34
N VAL A 264 -4.98 8.09 -13.78
CA VAL A 264 -5.64 6.81 -13.51
C VAL A 264 -5.57 6.46 -12.03
N SER A 265 -4.39 6.61 -11.42
CA SER A 265 -4.17 6.23 -10.02
C SER A 265 -4.94 7.12 -9.05
N MET A 266 -4.97 8.43 -9.33
CA MET A 266 -5.76 9.38 -8.56
C MET A 266 -7.26 9.12 -8.69
N THR A 267 -7.74 8.73 -9.89
CA THR A 267 -9.15 8.40 -10.12
C THR A 267 -9.56 7.13 -9.34
N TYR A 268 -8.69 6.13 -9.25
CA TYR A 268 -8.92 4.96 -8.41
C TYR A 268 -9.00 5.32 -6.93
N ASN A 269 -8.08 6.15 -6.44
CA ASN A 269 -8.14 6.64 -5.06
C ASN A 269 -9.38 7.51 -4.81
N ALA A 270 -9.89 8.22 -5.81
CA ALA A 270 -11.12 9.01 -5.68
C ALA A 270 -12.37 8.15 -5.48
N ALA A 271 -12.46 6.98 -6.13
CA ALA A 271 -13.53 6.03 -5.84
C ALA A 271 -13.55 5.69 -4.35
N LEU A 272 -12.39 5.31 -3.82
CA LEU A 272 -12.25 4.97 -2.41
C LEU A 272 -12.50 6.17 -1.49
N ALA A 273 -12.03 7.37 -1.85
CA ALA A 273 -12.26 8.60 -1.09
C ALA A 273 -13.76 8.94 -0.98
N GLY A 274 -14.51 8.77 -2.09
CA GLY A 274 -15.96 8.94 -2.10
C GLY A 274 -16.68 7.93 -1.22
N LEU A 275 -16.27 6.65 -1.31
CA LEU A 275 -16.81 5.57 -0.48
C LEU A 275 -16.53 5.80 1.01
N VAL A 276 -15.27 6.10 1.36
CA VAL A 276 -14.84 6.38 2.74
C VAL A 276 -15.58 7.60 3.31
N GLY A 277 -15.62 8.69 2.53
CA GLY A 277 -16.17 9.93 3.03
C GLY A 277 -17.68 9.88 3.28
N ILE A 278 -18.43 9.17 2.40
CA ILE A 278 -19.89 9.07 2.56
C ILE A 278 -20.32 8.13 3.71
N THR A 279 -19.43 7.25 4.15
CA THR A 279 -19.71 6.16 5.09
C THR A 279 -20.30 6.63 6.43
N ALA A 280 -19.92 7.82 6.94
CA ALA A 280 -20.51 8.37 8.18
C ALA A 280 -21.95 8.83 8.03
N GLY A 281 -22.32 9.34 6.86
CA GLY A 281 -23.60 10.00 6.65
C GLY A 281 -24.44 9.40 5.52
N CYS A 282 -24.11 8.21 5.04
CA CYS A 282 -24.82 7.60 3.90
C CYS A 282 -26.32 7.38 4.16
N ASP A 283 -26.72 7.21 5.43
CA ASP A 283 -28.10 7.12 5.90
C ASP A 283 -28.75 8.49 6.19
N ALA A 284 -27.92 9.50 6.48
CA ALA A 284 -28.35 10.79 7.04
C ALA A 284 -28.36 11.94 6.04
N VAL A 285 -27.77 11.78 4.83
CA VAL A 285 -27.74 12.85 3.83
C VAL A 285 -28.68 12.55 2.65
N SER A 286 -29.18 13.61 2.01
CA SER A 286 -29.96 13.46 0.78
C SER A 286 -29.05 13.05 -0.38
N PRO A 287 -29.61 12.49 -1.50
CA PRO A 287 -28.80 12.20 -2.69
C PRO A 287 -28.04 13.42 -3.24
N LEU A 288 -28.64 14.61 -3.16
CA LEU A 288 -27.96 15.85 -3.53
C LEU A 288 -26.76 16.14 -2.59
N GLY A 289 -26.95 15.93 -1.28
CA GLY A 289 -25.87 16.02 -0.28
C GLY A 289 -24.73 15.05 -0.59
N ALA A 290 -25.05 13.79 -0.88
CA ALA A 290 -24.08 12.77 -1.26
C ALA A 290 -23.29 13.14 -2.53
N ALA A 291 -23.95 13.71 -3.56
CA ALA A 291 -23.30 14.18 -4.77
C ALA A 291 -22.34 15.35 -4.50
N ILE A 292 -22.75 16.34 -3.69
CA ILE A 292 -21.91 17.46 -3.31
C ILE A 292 -20.69 16.98 -2.50
N MET A 293 -20.91 16.07 -1.54
CA MET A 293 -19.82 15.45 -0.78
C MET A 293 -18.84 14.72 -1.71
N GLY A 294 -19.35 13.94 -2.69
CA GLY A 294 -18.54 13.27 -3.70
C GLY A 294 -17.67 14.26 -4.51
N LEU A 295 -18.23 15.39 -4.91
CA LEU A 295 -17.48 16.46 -5.60
C LEU A 295 -16.34 16.99 -4.72
N VAL A 296 -16.61 17.24 -3.44
CA VAL A 296 -15.58 17.69 -2.49
C VAL A 296 -14.48 16.64 -2.32
N PHE A 297 -14.84 15.37 -2.13
CA PHE A 297 -13.85 14.29 -1.99
C PHE A 297 -12.98 14.13 -3.23
N GLY A 298 -13.56 14.27 -4.43
CA GLY A 298 -12.81 14.18 -5.69
C GLY A 298 -11.74 15.26 -5.87
N ILE A 299 -11.93 16.45 -5.30
CA ILE A 299 -10.92 17.51 -5.29
C ILE A 299 -9.92 17.28 -4.14
N VAL A 300 -10.43 17.02 -2.94
CA VAL A 300 -9.61 16.92 -1.72
C VAL A 300 -8.62 15.77 -1.81
N ILE A 301 -8.99 14.63 -2.38
CA ILE A 301 -8.07 13.49 -2.51
C ILE A 301 -6.80 13.86 -3.28
N VAL A 302 -6.93 14.57 -4.40
CA VAL A 302 -5.78 14.99 -5.20
C VAL A 302 -4.90 15.98 -4.42
N LEU A 303 -5.52 16.97 -3.79
CA LEU A 303 -4.79 17.97 -3.01
C LEU A 303 -4.10 17.36 -1.78
N ALA A 304 -4.75 16.41 -1.11
CA ALA A 304 -4.18 15.72 0.05
C ALA A 304 -2.97 14.84 -0.34
N VAL A 305 -3.08 14.05 -1.42
CA VAL A 305 -1.95 13.24 -1.92
C VAL A 305 -0.78 14.15 -2.29
N GLU A 306 -1.02 15.24 -3.03
CA GLU A 306 0.04 16.19 -3.36
C GLU A 306 0.64 16.87 -2.13
N PHE A 307 -0.19 17.21 -1.14
CA PHE A 307 0.28 17.82 0.11
C PHE A 307 1.21 16.88 0.87
N PHE A 308 0.81 15.62 1.08
CA PHE A 308 1.65 14.66 1.79
C PHE A 308 2.94 14.36 1.04
N ASP A 309 2.87 14.19 -0.26
CA ASP A 309 4.04 13.88 -1.09
C ASP A 309 5.01 15.06 -1.25
N LYS A 310 4.51 16.26 -1.56
CA LYS A 310 5.32 17.42 -1.94
C LYS A 310 5.67 18.34 -0.77
N VAL A 311 4.74 18.53 0.17
CA VAL A 311 4.87 19.51 1.26
C VAL A 311 5.28 18.84 2.56
N ALA A 312 4.50 17.87 3.03
CA ALA A 312 4.79 17.14 4.28
C ALA A 312 5.93 16.13 4.12
N LYS A 313 6.27 15.75 2.88
CA LYS A 313 7.31 14.76 2.53
C LYS A 313 7.10 13.42 3.23
N LEU A 314 5.86 12.99 3.27
CA LEU A 314 5.44 11.70 3.82
C LEU A 314 5.15 10.75 2.66
N ASP A 315 5.90 9.66 2.60
CA ASP A 315 5.77 8.65 1.54
C ASP A 315 4.68 7.65 1.86
N ASP A 316 3.52 7.83 1.24
CA ASP A 316 2.38 6.92 1.30
C ASP A 316 2.18 6.25 -0.07
N PRO A 317 2.64 5.00 -0.24
CA PRO A 317 2.65 4.31 -1.53
C PRO A 317 1.30 4.20 -2.21
N VAL A 318 0.23 4.05 -1.45
CA VAL A 318 -1.13 3.77 -1.96
C VAL A 318 -2.11 4.92 -1.76
N GLY A 319 -1.73 5.95 -0.99
CA GLY A 319 -2.60 7.07 -0.66
C GLY A 319 -3.56 6.83 0.51
N ALA A 320 -3.26 5.85 1.38
CA ALA A 320 -4.12 5.46 2.49
C ALA A 320 -4.40 6.61 3.48
N ILE A 321 -3.40 7.45 3.77
CA ILE A 321 -3.55 8.62 4.66
C ILE A 321 -4.58 9.58 4.07
N SER A 322 -4.47 9.87 2.76
CA SER A 322 -5.36 10.81 2.08
C SER A 322 -6.77 10.25 1.94
N VAL A 323 -6.90 8.98 1.54
CA VAL A 323 -8.20 8.30 1.36
C VAL A 323 -8.90 8.12 2.70
N HIS A 324 -8.24 7.46 3.66
CA HIS A 324 -8.91 7.02 4.89
C HIS A 324 -8.80 8.05 6.01
N GLY A 325 -7.64 8.68 6.19
CA GLY A 325 -7.44 9.69 7.24
C GLY A 325 -8.15 11.00 6.91
N VAL A 326 -7.82 11.61 5.77
CA VAL A 326 -8.35 12.93 5.40
C VAL A 326 -9.81 12.84 4.98
N CYS A 327 -10.17 11.97 4.02
CA CYS A 327 -11.55 11.90 3.55
C CYS A 327 -12.48 11.24 4.57
N GLY A 328 -11.99 10.36 5.45
CA GLY A 328 -12.78 9.82 6.57
C GLY A 328 -13.14 10.90 7.59
N ALA A 329 -12.15 11.69 8.04
CA ALA A 329 -12.40 12.82 8.94
C ALA A 329 -13.33 13.86 8.31
N LEU A 330 -13.06 14.24 7.07
CA LEU A 330 -13.86 15.22 6.33
C LEU A 330 -15.30 14.74 6.13
N GLY A 331 -15.52 13.46 5.79
CA GLY A 331 -16.85 12.89 5.60
C GLY A 331 -17.71 12.97 6.84
N THR A 332 -17.12 12.66 8.00
CA THR A 332 -17.79 12.80 9.29
C THR A 332 -18.16 14.27 9.59
N ILE A 333 -17.26 15.23 9.29
CA ILE A 333 -17.56 16.66 9.47
C ILE A 333 -18.65 17.11 8.49
N LEU A 334 -18.59 16.68 7.22
CA LEU A 334 -19.59 17.02 6.22
C LEU A 334 -20.97 16.46 6.54
N THR A 335 -21.07 15.34 7.26
CA THR A 335 -22.34 14.85 7.78
C THR A 335 -22.99 15.88 8.70
N GLY A 336 -22.21 16.56 9.54
CA GLY A 336 -22.69 17.68 10.37
C GLY A 336 -23.20 18.91 9.59
N LEU A 337 -22.80 19.04 8.32
CA LEU A 337 -23.32 20.09 7.42
C LEU A 337 -24.57 19.62 6.66
N PHE A 338 -24.55 18.39 6.10
CA PHE A 338 -25.51 17.92 5.10
C PHE A 338 -26.57 16.94 5.62
N ALA A 339 -26.59 16.60 6.92
CA ALA A 339 -27.64 15.75 7.48
C ALA A 339 -29.03 16.39 7.30
N ASP A 340 -29.96 15.63 6.73
CA ASP A 340 -31.29 16.13 6.35
C ASP A 340 -32.36 15.96 7.44
N GLY A 341 -32.02 15.30 8.55
CA GLY A 341 -32.91 15.08 9.70
C GLY A 341 -33.70 13.78 9.65
N VAL A 342 -33.35 12.85 8.77
CA VAL A 342 -34.03 11.54 8.66
C VAL A 342 -33.45 10.54 9.67
N ALA A 343 -32.12 10.34 9.68
CA ALA A 343 -31.46 9.35 10.53
C ALA A 343 -30.80 9.95 11.79
N THR A 344 -30.52 11.24 11.76
CA THR A 344 -29.96 12.00 12.88
C THR A 344 -30.55 13.40 12.89
N GLU A 345 -30.17 14.26 13.83
CA GLU A 345 -30.60 15.65 13.83
C GLU A 345 -30.11 16.39 12.54
N LYS A 346 -30.80 17.47 12.20
CA LYS A 346 -30.49 18.24 11.01
C LYS A 346 -29.11 18.89 11.10
N GLY A 347 -28.37 18.81 10.02
CA GLY A 347 -27.11 19.50 9.84
C GLY A 347 -27.31 21.01 9.60
N LEU A 348 -26.18 21.73 9.56
CA LEU A 348 -26.17 23.19 9.45
C LEU A 348 -26.95 23.70 8.22
N PHE A 349 -26.78 23.07 7.05
CA PHE A 349 -27.43 23.53 5.80
C PHE A 349 -28.92 23.20 5.73
N TYR A 350 -29.41 22.36 6.62
CA TYR A 350 -30.83 22.02 6.76
C TYR A 350 -31.51 22.71 7.97
N GLY A 351 -30.83 23.71 8.54
CA GLY A 351 -31.38 24.54 9.61
C GLY A 351 -31.24 23.95 11.02
N GLY A 352 -30.38 22.92 11.22
CA GLY A 352 -30.11 22.30 12.53
C GLY A 352 -29.15 23.09 13.42
N GLY A 353 -28.58 24.21 12.92
CA GLY A 353 -27.60 24.96 13.68
C GLY A 353 -26.24 24.28 13.75
N PHE A 354 -25.41 24.69 14.73
CA PHE A 354 -24.02 24.23 14.84
C PHE A 354 -23.84 23.01 15.76
N HIS A 355 -24.92 22.50 16.37
CA HIS A 355 -24.78 21.44 17.38
C HIS A 355 -24.19 20.17 16.78
N LEU A 356 -24.83 19.57 15.79
CA LEU A 356 -24.32 18.34 15.14
C LEU A 356 -22.91 18.54 14.56
N LEU A 357 -22.68 19.65 13.86
CA LEU A 357 -21.36 19.98 13.33
C LEU A 357 -20.29 20.04 14.43
N GLY A 358 -20.61 20.65 15.56
CA GLY A 358 -19.71 20.74 16.72
C GLY A 358 -19.40 19.39 17.32
N VAL A 359 -20.41 18.51 17.46
CA VAL A 359 -20.25 17.14 17.97
C VAL A 359 -19.40 16.30 17.00
N GLN A 360 -19.66 16.41 15.69
CA GLN A 360 -18.86 15.71 14.66
C GLN A 360 -17.38 16.16 14.70
N ALA A 361 -17.13 17.47 14.75
CA ALA A 361 -15.78 18.00 14.85
C ALA A 361 -15.06 17.55 16.14
N LEU A 362 -15.76 17.58 17.28
CA LEU A 362 -15.23 17.12 18.55
C LEU A 362 -14.85 15.64 18.49
N GLY A 363 -15.72 14.79 17.94
CA GLY A 363 -15.47 13.36 17.82
C GLY A 363 -14.27 13.06 16.92
N VAL A 364 -14.20 13.69 15.75
CA VAL A 364 -13.06 13.56 14.83
C VAL A 364 -11.74 13.92 15.52
N VAL A 365 -11.68 15.08 16.17
CA VAL A 365 -10.45 15.54 16.84
C VAL A 365 -10.05 14.63 17.99
N THR A 366 -11.03 14.20 18.80
CA THR A 366 -10.75 13.39 19.99
C THR A 366 -10.31 11.97 19.62
N VAL A 367 -10.99 11.35 18.66
CA VAL A 367 -10.61 10.02 18.17
C VAL A 367 -9.24 10.09 17.50
N ALA A 368 -8.97 11.09 16.66
CA ALA A 368 -7.67 11.26 16.03
C ALA A 368 -6.55 11.43 17.06
N ALA A 369 -6.76 12.25 18.09
CA ALA A 369 -5.80 12.48 19.17
C ALA A 369 -5.53 11.19 19.98
N TYR A 370 -6.58 10.47 20.35
CA TYR A 370 -6.46 9.19 21.06
C TYR A 370 -5.65 8.19 20.25
N VAL A 371 -6.05 7.97 18.99
CA VAL A 371 -5.37 7.02 18.10
C VAL A 371 -3.91 7.40 17.89
N ALA A 372 -3.63 8.69 17.63
CA ALA A 372 -2.27 9.16 17.41
C ALA A 372 -1.38 8.92 18.63
N VAL A 373 -1.87 9.17 19.86
CA VAL A 373 -1.11 8.92 21.08
C VAL A 373 -0.83 7.45 21.29
N ILE A 374 -1.86 6.59 21.22
CA ILE A 374 -1.69 5.17 21.54
C ILE A 374 -0.85 4.46 20.48
N ILE A 375 -1.10 4.71 19.18
CA ILE A 375 -0.30 4.08 18.13
C ILE A 375 1.16 4.57 18.15
N SER A 376 1.42 5.84 18.55
CA SER A 376 2.79 6.34 18.73
C SER A 376 3.54 5.54 19.81
N VAL A 377 2.87 5.20 20.91
CA VAL A 377 3.47 4.36 21.95
C VAL A 377 3.77 2.96 21.42
N VAL A 378 2.84 2.37 20.67
CA VAL A 378 3.03 1.05 20.04
C VAL A 378 4.22 1.06 19.08
N PHE A 379 4.27 2.02 18.15
CA PHE A 379 5.39 2.12 17.21
C PHE A 379 6.72 2.44 17.89
N PHE A 380 6.71 3.25 18.96
CA PHE A 380 7.90 3.51 19.74
C PHE A 380 8.44 2.24 20.38
N ILE A 381 7.59 1.43 20.99
CA ILE A 381 7.98 0.14 21.60
C ILE A 381 8.54 -0.80 20.52
N ILE A 382 7.82 -0.99 19.40
CA ILE A 382 8.27 -1.85 18.31
C ILE A 382 9.63 -1.39 17.77
N LYS A 383 9.79 -0.08 17.52
CA LYS A 383 11.02 0.49 16.97
C LYS A 383 12.25 0.23 17.86
N HIS A 384 12.08 0.26 19.20
CA HIS A 384 13.18 0.10 20.15
C HIS A 384 13.38 -1.33 20.64
N THR A 385 12.53 -2.27 20.24
CA THR A 385 12.64 -3.69 20.60
C THR A 385 13.07 -4.53 19.41
N ILE A 386 12.13 -4.84 18.49
CA ILE A 386 12.37 -5.70 17.34
C ILE A 386 12.75 -4.92 16.06
N GLY A 387 12.61 -3.59 16.11
CA GLY A 387 12.77 -2.71 14.94
C GLY A 387 11.49 -2.65 14.08
N LEU A 388 11.18 -1.45 13.55
CA LEU A 388 9.98 -1.22 12.74
C LEU A 388 10.28 -1.36 11.24
N ARG A 389 11.46 -0.91 10.80
CA ARG A 389 11.87 -0.90 9.40
C ARG A 389 12.87 -2.01 9.11
N VAL A 390 12.79 -2.59 7.93
CA VAL A 390 13.81 -3.49 7.39
C VAL A 390 15.12 -2.75 7.13
N SER A 391 16.23 -3.48 6.92
CA SER A 391 17.49 -2.88 6.51
C SER A 391 17.38 -2.29 5.10
N ALA A 392 18.29 -1.37 4.75
CA ALA A 392 18.32 -0.78 3.42
C ALA A 392 18.56 -1.84 2.32
N GLN A 393 19.31 -2.88 2.64
CA GLN A 393 19.54 -3.99 1.73
C GLN A 393 18.25 -4.77 1.44
N GLU A 394 17.51 -5.14 2.47
CA GLU A 394 16.24 -5.87 2.34
C GLU A 394 15.21 -5.05 1.56
N GLU A 395 15.15 -3.73 1.79
CA GLU A 395 14.26 -2.83 1.05
C GLU A 395 14.61 -2.74 -0.44
N ILE A 396 15.93 -2.77 -0.77
CA ILE A 396 16.41 -2.75 -2.16
C ILE A 396 16.14 -4.11 -2.84
N GLU A 397 16.39 -5.21 -2.16
CA GLU A 397 16.16 -6.56 -2.69
C GLU A 397 14.67 -6.88 -2.85
N GLY A 398 13.85 -6.39 -1.94
CA GLY A 398 12.41 -6.65 -1.86
C GLY A 398 12.02 -7.56 -0.72
N LEU A 399 10.82 -7.32 -0.17
CA LEU A 399 10.37 -8.00 1.03
C LEU A 399 9.87 -9.43 0.77
N ASP A 400 9.57 -9.77 -0.48
CA ASP A 400 9.19 -11.14 -0.84
C ASP A 400 10.34 -12.10 -0.55
N ILE A 401 11.56 -11.73 -0.95
CA ILE A 401 12.73 -12.58 -0.72
C ILE A 401 13.26 -12.47 0.71
N SER A 402 13.34 -11.25 1.26
CA SER A 402 13.97 -11.03 2.56
C SER A 402 13.12 -11.53 3.74
N GLU A 403 11.80 -11.32 3.69
CA GLU A 403 10.89 -11.66 4.79
C GLU A 403 10.23 -13.05 4.63
N HIS A 404 10.09 -13.54 3.38
CA HIS A 404 9.37 -14.79 3.09
C HIS A 404 10.18 -15.84 2.33
N GLY A 405 11.40 -15.52 1.86
CA GLY A 405 12.22 -16.41 1.02
C GLY A 405 11.61 -16.64 -0.37
N LEU A 406 10.63 -15.83 -0.78
CA LEU A 406 9.92 -15.95 -2.04
C LEU A 406 10.66 -15.15 -3.14
N LEU A 407 11.22 -15.82 -4.14
CA LEU A 407 11.95 -15.15 -5.21
C LEU A 407 11.04 -14.21 -6.02
N THR A 408 9.82 -14.63 -6.28
CA THR A 408 8.81 -13.81 -6.97
C THR A 408 7.42 -14.37 -6.72
N ALA A 409 6.43 -13.48 -6.63
CA ALA A 409 5.01 -13.86 -6.67
C ALA A 409 4.52 -14.17 -8.11
N TYR A 410 5.36 -13.95 -9.13
CA TYR A 410 5.02 -14.03 -10.56
C TYR A 410 5.92 -15.04 -11.29
N ALA A 411 5.87 -16.31 -10.89
CA ALA A 411 6.63 -17.35 -11.56
C ALA A 411 6.30 -17.41 -13.06
N GLY A 412 7.34 -17.35 -13.91
CA GLY A 412 7.20 -17.39 -15.37
C GLY A 412 6.91 -16.06 -16.05
N PHE A 413 6.84 -14.93 -15.31
CA PHE A 413 6.74 -13.59 -15.89
C PHE A 413 8.06 -12.83 -15.75
N GLU A 414 8.46 -12.09 -16.78
CA GLU A 414 9.57 -11.14 -16.71
C GLU A 414 9.09 -9.84 -16.05
N MET A 415 9.83 -9.38 -15.04
CA MET A 415 9.55 -8.10 -14.39
C MET A 415 10.50 -7.03 -14.94
N ALA A 416 9.96 -5.83 -15.21
CA ALA A 416 10.79 -4.68 -15.54
C ALA A 416 11.69 -4.29 -14.35
N PRO A 417 12.94 -3.84 -14.59
CA PRO A 417 13.86 -3.46 -13.52
C PRO A 417 13.31 -2.31 -12.69
N ASP A 418 13.46 -2.44 -11.38
CA ASP A 418 13.31 -1.34 -10.45
C ASP A 418 14.55 -0.44 -10.54
N THR A 419 14.38 0.77 -11.04
CA THR A 419 15.47 1.73 -11.13
C THR A 419 15.64 2.48 -9.81
N ILE A 420 16.76 2.23 -9.12
CA ILE A 420 17.18 3.07 -7.99
C ILE A 420 18.01 4.21 -8.57
N PRO A 421 17.63 5.48 -8.36
CA PRO A 421 18.38 6.61 -8.86
C PRO A 421 19.84 6.60 -8.40
N ALA A 422 20.76 6.94 -9.28
CA ALA A 422 22.20 6.86 -9.02
C ALA A 422 22.70 7.82 -7.91
N ASP A 423 21.95 8.88 -7.60
CA ASP A 423 22.27 9.85 -6.53
C ASP A 423 21.78 9.40 -5.13
N VAL A 424 21.16 8.24 -5.03
CA VAL A 424 20.85 7.61 -3.75
C VAL A 424 22.11 6.90 -3.26
N ASP A 425 22.60 7.30 -2.09
CA ASP A 425 23.66 6.56 -1.40
C ASP A 425 23.11 5.19 -0.98
N THR A 426 23.14 4.24 -1.92
CA THR A 426 22.83 2.85 -1.59
C THR A 426 23.99 2.31 -0.76
N PRO A 427 23.74 1.78 0.43
CA PRO A 427 24.77 1.06 1.16
C PRO A 427 25.34 -0.01 0.22
N VAL A 428 26.64 -0.22 0.28
CA VAL A 428 27.28 -1.33 -0.44
C VAL A 428 26.62 -2.60 0.08
N VAL A 429 25.72 -3.15 -0.75
CA VAL A 429 24.98 -4.36 -0.40
C VAL A 429 25.97 -5.51 -0.43
N VAL A 430 26.45 -5.87 0.74
CA VAL A 430 27.26 -7.05 0.94
C VAL A 430 26.29 -8.22 1.03
N SER A 431 25.91 -8.78 -0.12
CA SER A 431 25.08 -9.98 -0.15
C SER A 431 25.95 -11.22 -0.28
N GLY A 432 25.82 -12.14 0.65
CA GLY A 432 26.45 -13.43 0.64
C GLY A 432 27.75 -13.49 1.45
N ASP A 433 27.80 -14.45 2.32
CA ASP A 433 28.86 -14.66 3.31
C ASP A 433 30.15 -15.28 2.74
N THR A 434 30.37 -15.22 1.41
CA THR A 434 31.54 -15.84 0.80
C THR A 434 32.62 -14.77 0.49
N PRO A 435 33.70 -14.71 1.26
CA PRO A 435 34.80 -13.78 1.06
C PRO A 435 35.47 -13.91 -0.31
N ALA A 436 35.95 -12.79 -0.88
CA ALA A 436 36.66 -12.80 -2.15
C ALA A 436 37.96 -13.67 -2.14
N ALA A 437 38.50 -13.95 -0.97
CA ALA A 437 39.65 -14.85 -0.80
C ALA A 437 39.37 -16.31 -1.19
N GLU A 438 38.08 -16.72 -1.25
CA GLU A 438 37.67 -18.05 -1.72
C GLU A 438 37.47 -18.12 -3.25
N ALA A 439 37.63 -17.01 -3.96
CA ALA A 439 37.54 -16.97 -5.42
C ALA A 439 38.74 -17.64 -6.07
N VAL A 440 38.48 -18.44 -7.10
CA VAL A 440 39.54 -19.10 -7.87
C VAL A 440 40.34 -18.02 -8.65
N PRO A 441 41.65 -17.94 -8.50
CA PRO A 441 42.45 -16.96 -9.23
C PRO A 441 42.42 -17.24 -10.72
N VAL A 442 42.15 -16.20 -11.52
CA VAL A 442 42.12 -16.27 -12.99
C VAL A 442 43.41 -15.67 -13.56
N LYS A 443 44.09 -16.39 -14.44
CA LYS A 443 45.24 -15.88 -15.17
C LYS A 443 44.84 -14.73 -16.11
N ARG A 444 45.62 -13.65 -16.12
CA ARG A 444 45.51 -12.60 -17.13
C ARG A 444 45.86 -13.15 -18.52
N VAL A 445 44.92 -12.95 -19.47
CA VAL A 445 45.19 -13.19 -20.89
C VAL A 445 45.57 -11.84 -21.53
N PRO A 446 46.63 -11.75 -22.38
CA PRO A 446 46.98 -10.52 -23.07
C PRO A 446 45.85 -10.03 -23.98
N SER A 447 45.65 -8.71 -24.07
CA SER A 447 44.69 -8.11 -25.00
C SER A 447 45.15 -8.31 -26.44
N PHE A 448 44.22 -8.66 -27.35
CA PHE A 448 44.50 -8.78 -28.78
C PHE A 448 44.84 -7.41 -29.36
N GLU A 449 45.94 -7.32 -30.14
CA GLU A 449 46.31 -6.17 -30.94
C GLU A 449 45.65 -6.23 -32.32
N GLU A 450 45.36 -5.04 -32.88
CA GLU A 450 44.63 -4.82 -34.13
C GLU A 450 45.40 -5.29 -35.35
N ALA A 451 44.68 -5.92 -36.29
CA ALA A 451 45.11 -6.05 -37.69
C ALA A 451 44.11 -5.27 -38.57
N ASP A 452 44.65 -4.41 -39.44
CA ASP A 452 43.94 -3.72 -40.53
C ASP A 452 43.20 -2.39 -40.24
N GLY A 453 43.78 -1.43 -39.55
CA GLY A 453 43.44 0.01 -39.73
C GLY A 453 41.97 0.48 -39.64
N GLN A 454 41.01 -0.40 -39.47
CA GLN A 454 39.62 -0.12 -39.20
C GLN A 454 39.31 -0.19 -37.69
N PRO A 455 38.50 0.71 -37.15
CA PRO A 455 38.14 0.65 -35.74
C PRO A 455 37.42 -0.68 -35.42
N LYS A 456 38.04 -1.48 -34.56
CA LYS A 456 37.49 -2.78 -34.14
C LYS A 456 36.16 -2.60 -33.40
N LEU A 457 35.16 -3.38 -33.79
CA LEU A 457 33.88 -3.45 -33.09
C LEU A 457 33.96 -4.50 -31.98
N THR A 458 33.64 -4.10 -30.75
CA THR A 458 33.70 -5.01 -29.60
C THR A 458 32.44 -4.93 -28.77
N LYS A 459 31.82 -6.08 -28.52
CA LYS A 459 30.72 -6.18 -27.56
C LYS A 459 31.29 -6.46 -26.16
N VAL A 460 30.88 -5.67 -25.18
CA VAL A 460 31.15 -5.87 -23.78
C VAL A 460 29.82 -6.25 -23.12
N GLU A 461 29.74 -7.47 -22.65
CA GLU A 461 28.58 -8.00 -21.90
C GLU A 461 28.95 -7.99 -20.43
N ILE A 462 28.13 -7.32 -19.62
CA ILE A 462 28.34 -7.17 -18.19
C ILE A 462 27.17 -7.81 -17.44
N ILE A 463 27.40 -8.89 -16.71
CA ILE A 463 26.41 -9.49 -15.84
C ILE A 463 26.69 -8.99 -14.41
N CYS A 464 25.71 -8.32 -13.80
CA CYS A 464 25.86 -7.75 -12.46
C CYS A 464 24.58 -7.85 -11.63
N LYS A 465 24.65 -7.40 -10.38
CA LYS A 465 23.50 -7.27 -9.50
C LYS A 465 22.59 -6.14 -10.00
N GLU A 466 21.28 -6.33 -9.93
CA GLU A 466 20.27 -5.33 -10.30
C GLU A 466 20.47 -4.00 -9.54
N SER A 467 20.79 -4.08 -8.25
CA SER A 467 21.05 -2.91 -7.39
C SER A 467 22.21 -2.02 -7.86
N ARG A 468 23.04 -2.51 -8.81
CA ARG A 468 24.18 -1.77 -9.37
C ARG A 468 23.96 -1.25 -10.78
N LEU A 469 22.80 -1.52 -11.37
CA LEU A 469 22.51 -1.15 -12.75
C LEU A 469 22.58 0.37 -13.00
N GLU A 470 21.94 1.17 -12.17
CA GLU A 470 21.90 2.63 -12.38
C GLU A 470 23.28 3.28 -12.22
N VAL A 471 24.06 2.84 -11.23
CA VAL A 471 25.43 3.32 -11.04
C VAL A 471 26.30 2.95 -12.24
N LEU A 472 26.13 1.75 -12.80
CA LEU A 472 26.82 1.31 -14.01
C LEU A 472 26.41 2.17 -15.22
N LYS A 473 25.13 2.39 -15.45
CA LYS A 473 24.61 3.21 -16.54
C LYS A 473 25.17 4.63 -16.49
N GLU A 474 25.12 5.27 -15.32
CA GLU A 474 25.70 6.62 -15.13
C GLU A 474 27.19 6.66 -15.44
N ALA A 475 27.94 5.65 -14.99
CA ALA A 475 29.36 5.57 -15.24
C ALA A 475 29.69 5.36 -16.73
N MET A 476 28.91 4.55 -17.45
CA MET A 476 29.05 4.33 -18.89
C MET A 476 28.69 5.59 -19.69
N THR A 477 27.62 6.29 -19.31
CA THR A 477 27.24 7.57 -19.94
C THR A 477 28.37 8.62 -19.79
N LYS A 478 29.05 8.68 -18.64
CA LYS A 478 30.20 9.56 -18.42
C LYS A 478 31.41 9.22 -19.32
N LEU A 479 31.50 7.97 -19.78
CA LEU A 479 32.49 7.54 -20.79
C LEU A 479 32.05 7.85 -22.23
N GLY A 480 30.86 8.44 -22.44
CA GLY A 480 30.31 8.70 -23.76
C GLY A 480 29.57 7.52 -24.38
N ILE A 481 29.22 6.51 -23.58
CA ILE A 481 28.44 5.35 -24.02
C ILE A 481 26.98 5.59 -23.68
N ASN A 482 26.14 5.88 -24.70
CA ASN A 482 24.71 6.14 -24.55
C ASN A 482 23.83 4.96 -24.96
N GLY A 483 24.34 4.07 -25.83
CA GLY A 483 23.63 2.87 -26.28
C GLY A 483 23.95 1.65 -25.41
N MET A 484 22.97 1.14 -24.69
CA MET A 484 23.08 -0.07 -23.86
C MET A 484 21.79 -0.88 -23.97
N THR A 485 21.92 -2.20 -24.09
CA THR A 485 20.78 -3.11 -24.01
C THR A 485 20.80 -3.81 -22.65
N VAL A 486 19.69 -3.81 -21.95
CA VAL A 486 19.58 -4.41 -20.62
C VAL A 486 18.58 -5.56 -20.67
N SER A 487 18.98 -6.71 -20.16
CA SER A 487 18.13 -7.90 -20.01
C SER A 487 18.21 -8.46 -18.61
N HIS A 488 17.09 -8.97 -18.09
CA HIS A 488 17.11 -9.74 -16.86
C HIS A 488 17.55 -11.16 -17.14
N VAL A 489 18.42 -11.67 -16.31
CA VAL A 489 18.95 -13.03 -16.42
C VAL A 489 18.97 -13.71 -15.05
N LEU A 490 18.87 -15.03 -15.06
CA LEU A 490 19.02 -15.84 -13.86
C LEU A 490 20.41 -16.44 -13.84
N GLY A 491 21.19 -16.17 -12.80
CA GLY A 491 22.55 -16.68 -12.63
C GLY A 491 22.62 -17.86 -11.68
N CYS A 492 23.31 -18.92 -12.06
CA CYS A 492 23.69 -20.03 -11.19
C CYS A 492 25.20 -20.00 -10.95
N GLY A 493 25.63 -20.16 -9.70
CA GLY A 493 27.06 -20.15 -9.37
C GLY A 493 27.35 -20.55 -7.93
N VAL A 494 28.55 -20.20 -7.46
CA VAL A 494 28.98 -20.50 -6.07
C VAL A 494 28.11 -19.79 -5.02
N GLN A 495 27.57 -18.61 -5.38
CA GLN A 495 26.61 -17.90 -4.55
C GLN A 495 25.28 -18.68 -4.54
N LYS A 496 24.92 -19.26 -3.40
CA LYS A 496 23.63 -19.92 -3.20
C LYS A 496 22.60 -18.92 -2.67
N GLY A 497 21.35 -19.03 -3.15
CA GLY A 497 20.22 -18.30 -2.59
C GLY A 497 19.85 -18.83 -1.18
N LYS A 498 19.04 -18.05 -0.46
CA LYS A 498 18.42 -18.53 0.79
C LYS A 498 17.48 -19.70 0.45
N PRO A 499 17.41 -20.77 1.29
CA PRO A 499 16.52 -21.88 1.04
C PRO A 499 15.05 -21.42 1.08
N GLU A 500 14.29 -21.78 0.06
CA GLU A 500 12.85 -21.61 0.01
C GLU A 500 12.12 -22.81 0.62
N PHE A 501 10.96 -22.57 1.20
CA PHE A 501 10.06 -23.63 1.63
C PHE A 501 8.72 -23.51 0.88
N TYR A 502 8.39 -24.56 0.13
CA TYR A 502 7.10 -24.70 -0.48
C TYR A 502 6.34 -25.87 0.14
N ARG A 503 5.21 -25.61 0.79
CA ARG A 503 4.40 -26.61 1.52
C ARG A 503 5.22 -27.47 2.52
N GLY A 504 6.19 -26.82 3.20
CA GLY A 504 7.05 -27.49 4.18
C GLY A 504 8.22 -28.28 3.59
N VAL A 505 8.38 -28.32 2.27
CA VAL A 505 9.53 -28.91 1.59
C VAL A 505 10.53 -27.82 1.26
N GLN A 506 11.78 -28.01 1.67
CA GLN A 506 12.87 -27.08 1.34
C GLN A 506 13.18 -27.16 -0.16
N VAL A 507 13.14 -25.99 -0.84
CA VAL A 507 13.55 -25.83 -2.22
C VAL A 507 14.86 -25.03 -2.22
N GLU A 508 15.92 -25.56 -2.82
CA GLU A 508 17.17 -24.82 -2.98
C GLU A 508 17.02 -23.80 -4.11
N ALA A 509 17.16 -22.51 -3.78
CA ALA A 509 17.24 -21.45 -4.78
C ALA A 509 18.58 -21.55 -5.51
N THR A 510 18.59 -22.23 -6.67
CA THR A 510 19.79 -22.45 -7.47
C THR A 510 20.07 -21.33 -8.47
N LEU A 511 19.06 -20.48 -8.73
CA LEU A 511 19.11 -19.37 -9.67
C LEU A 511 18.87 -18.05 -8.94
N LEU A 512 19.75 -17.07 -9.16
CA LEU A 512 19.66 -15.72 -8.57
C LEU A 512 19.38 -14.69 -9.65
N PRO A 513 18.52 -13.69 -9.43
CA PRO A 513 18.26 -12.61 -10.37
C PRO A 513 19.51 -11.77 -10.56
N LYS A 514 19.83 -11.48 -11.83
CA LYS A 514 20.93 -10.62 -12.28
C LYS A 514 20.45 -9.80 -13.47
N VAL A 515 21.19 -8.76 -13.81
CA VAL A 515 21.02 -8.02 -15.06
C VAL A 515 22.22 -8.25 -15.96
N GLN A 516 21.95 -8.39 -17.24
CA GLN A 516 22.94 -8.40 -18.31
C GLN A 516 22.84 -7.07 -19.04
N VAL A 517 23.98 -6.40 -19.17
CA VAL A 517 24.12 -5.14 -19.90
C VAL A 517 25.05 -5.37 -21.08
N ASP A 518 24.52 -5.21 -22.27
CA ASP A 518 25.24 -5.36 -23.53
C ASP A 518 25.60 -3.98 -24.09
N ILE A 519 26.86 -3.78 -24.39
CA ILE A 519 27.41 -2.54 -24.93
C ILE A 519 28.26 -2.90 -26.13
N VAL A 520 28.08 -2.22 -27.26
CA VAL A 520 28.99 -2.33 -28.39
C VAL A 520 29.78 -1.04 -28.52
N VAL A 521 31.11 -1.16 -28.51
CA VAL A 521 32.03 -0.01 -28.58
C VAL A 521 32.99 -0.15 -29.74
N SER A 522 33.46 0.99 -30.21
CA SER A 522 34.50 1.09 -31.24
C SER A 522 35.56 2.12 -30.85
N LYS A 523 35.20 3.40 -30.71
CA LYS A 523 36.14 4.49 -30.33
C LYS A 523 36.47 4.48 -28.84
N VAL A 524 35.55 4.11 -27.99
CA VAL A 524 35.79 4.05 -26.55
C VAL A 524 36.67 2.82 -26.29
N PRO A 525 37.86 2.98 -25.67
CA PRO A 525 38.74 1.85 -25.41
C PRO A 525 38.04 0.81 -24.53
N VAL A 526 38.00 -0.43 -24.95
CA VAL A 526 37.37 -1.55 -24.21
C VAL A 526 37.93 -1.65 -22.79
N ARG A 527 39.21 -1.32 -22.61
CA ARG A 527 39.85 -1.32 -21.29
C ARG A 527 39.24 -0.31 -20.34
N ASP A 528 38.88 0.88 -20.83
CA ASP A 528 38.25 1.92 -20.02
C ASP A 528 36.84 1.50 -19.58
N VAL A 529 36.10 0.84 -20.49
CA VAL A 529 34.78 0.25 -20.15
C VAL A 529 34.92 -0.79 -19.02
N ILE A 530 35.87 -1.71 -19.15
CA ILE A 530 36.11 -2.77 -18.16
C ILE A 530 36.53 -2.17 -16.81
N GLU A 531 37.52 -1.24 -16.80
CA GLU A 531 38.00 -0.67 -15.54
C GLU A 531 36.91 0.20 -14.85
N THR A 532 36.12 0.92 -15.65
CA THR A 532 34.98 1.68 -15.11
C THR A 532 33.92 0.75 -14.53
N ALA A 533 33.52 -0.30 -15.24
CA ALA A 533 32.58 -1.28 -14.74
C ALA A 533 33.07 -1.95 -13.45
N LYS A 534 34.33 -2.39 -13.42
CA LYS A 534 34.95 -2.96 -12.22
C LYS A 534 34.92 -2.01 -11.04
N LYS A 535 35.26 -0.73 -11.26
CA LYS A 535 35.26 0.28 -10.19
C LYS A 535 33.89 0.46 -9.53
N VAL A 536 32.83 0.47 -10.33
CA VAL A 536 31.46 0.71 -9.81
C VAL A 536 30.75 -0.55 -9.34
N LEU A 537 31.14 -1.74 -9.83
CA LEU A 537 30.51 -3.00 -9.49
C LEU A 537 31.19 -3.73 -8.32
N TYR A 538 32.46 -3.42 -8.04
CA TYR A 538 33.25 -4.12 -7.01
C TYR A 538 32.68 -3.87 -5.60
N THR A 539 32.41 -4.95 -4.88
CA THR A 539 32.00 -4.96 -3.48
C THR A 539 32.95 -5.75 -2.58
N GLY A 540 33.93 -6.46 -3.16
CA GLY A 540 34.83 -7.34 -2.43
C GLY A 540 34.27 -8.72 -2.08
N HIS A 541 33.09 -9.06 -2.60
CA HIS A 541 32.42 -10.34 -2.35
C HIS A 541 32.10 -11.10 -3.64
N ILE A 542 31.98 -12.41 -3.53
CA ILE A 542 31.53 -13.25 -4.64
C ILE A 542 30.11 -12.84 -5.05
N GLY A 543 29.89 -12.73 -6.35
CA GLY A 543 28.58 -12.35 -6.91
C GLY A 543 28.52 -10.91 -7.47
N ASP A 544 29.63 -10.16 -7.49
CA ASP A 544 29.69 -8.82 -8.08
C ASP A 544 29.44 -8.81 -9.59
N GLY A 545 29.64 -9.94 -10.24
CA GLY A 545 29.34 -10.12 -11.65
C GLY A 545 30.51 -10.62 -12.46
N LYS A 546 30.32 -10.64 -13.77
CA LYS A 546 31.33 -11.01 -14.76
C LYS A 546 31.23 -10.08 -15.96
N ILE A 547 32.35 -9.85 -16.62
CA ILE A 547 32.46 -9.07 -17.86
C ILE A 547 33.00 -10.00 -18.94
N PHE A 548 32.25 -10.12 -20.03
CA PHE A 548 32.64 -10.88 -21.19
C PHE A 548 32.90 -9.92 -22.33
N VAL A 549 33.90 -10.22 -23.15
CA VAL A 549 34.31 -9.39 -24.29
C VAL A 549 34.31 -10.25 -25.55
N TYR A 550 33.56 -9.81 -26.54
CA TYR A 550 33.38 -10.51 -27.81
C TYR A 550 33.78 -9.62 -28.99
N ASP A 551 34.40 -10.22 -29.99
CA ASP A 551 34.53 -9.57 -31.27
C ASP A 551 33.18 -9.52 -32.00
N VAL A 552 32.83 -8.37 -32.55
CA VAL A 552 31.64 -8.18 -33.36
C VAL A 552 32.05 -8.10 -34.81
N GLU A 553 31.54 -9.03 -35.62
CA GLU A 553 31.86 -9.10 -37.05
C GLU A 553 31.31 -7.89 -37.81
N ASN A 554 30.03 -7.51 -37.51
CA ASN A 554 29.39 -6.35 -38.12
C ASN A 554 28.26 -5.82 -37.24
N VAL A 555 27.86 -4.57 -37.42
CA VAL A 555 26.68 -3.92 -36.87
C VAL A 555 25.91 -3.26 -38.00
N VAL A 556 24.61 -3.46 -38.09
CA VAL A 556 23.76 -2.85 -39.11
C VAL A 556 22.66 -2.02 -38.44
N LYS A 557 22.59 -0.75 -38.82
CA LYS A 557 21.55 0.17 -38.35
C LYS A 557 20.26 -0.04 -39.14
N VAL A 558 19.24 -0.60 -38.55
CA VAL A 558 17.99 -0.99 -39.23
C VAL A 558 17.32 0.18 -39.95
N ARG A 559 17.34 1.39 -39.37
CA ARG A 559 16.69 2.58 -39.93
C ARG A 559 17.34 3.07 -41.22
N THR A 560 18.67 3.04 -41.31
CA THR A 560 19.43 3.69 -42.40
C THR A 560 20.15 2.68 -43.29
N GLY A 561 20.34 1.43 -42.84
CA GLY A 561 21.15 0.43 -43.53
C GLY A 561 22.66 0.66 -43.41
N GLU A 562 23.13 1.61 -42.62
CA GLU A 562 24.55 1.83 -42.34
C GLU A 562 25.13 0.61 -41.64
N GLU A 563 26.39 0.29 -41.96
CA GLU A 563 27.10 -0.86 -41.43
C GLU A 563 28.40 -0.47 -40.71
N GLY A 564 28.89 -1.38 -39.90
CA GLY A 564 30.16 -1.23 -39.21
C GLY A 564 30.20 -0.06 -38.23
N TYR A 565 31.25 0.71 -38.26
CA TYR A 565 31.47 1.85 -37.37
C TYR A 565 30.36 2.91 -37.47
N ASP A 566 29.89 3.20 -38.71
CA ASP A 566 28.91 4.26 -38.94
C ASP A 566 27.53 3.89 -38.36
N ALA A 567 27.21 2.59 -38.28
CA ALA A 567 26.02 2.10 -37.68
C ALA A 567 25.94 2.38 -36.15
N LEU A 568 27.09 2.58 -35.48
CA LEU A 568 27.14 2.91 -34.04
C LEU A 568 27.04 4.41 -33.76
N GLN A 569 27.07 5.27 -34.81
CA GLN A 569 26.99 6.71 -34.62
C GLN A 569 25.51 7.13 -34.59
N ASP A 570 25.07 7.66 -33.47
CA ASP A 570 23.82 8.41 -33.39
C ASP A 570 24.14 9.88 -33.67
N VAL A 571 23.88 10.29 -34.91
CA VAL A 571 23.87 11.70 -35.27
C VAL A 571 22.49 12.22 -34.96
N GLU A 572 22.37 13.18 -34.03
CA GLU A 572 21.14 13.92 -33.79
C GLU A 572 20.63 14.65 -35.03
#